data_7998d99436fb66158236109d274696ed
#
_entry.id   7998d99436fb66158236109d274696ed
#
_cell.length_a   1.000
_cell.length_b   1.000
_cell.length_c   1.000
_cell.angle_alpha   90.00
_cell.angle_beta   90.00
_cell.angle_gamma   90.00
#
_symmetry.space_group_name_H-M   'P 1'
#
loop_
_entity.id
_entity.type
_entity.pdbx_description
1 polymer ?
#
loop_
_entity_poly.entity_id
_entity_poly.type
_entity_poly.pdbx_seq_one_letter_code
_entity_poly.pdbx_strand_id
1 'polypeptide(L)'
;VFIAPNVCITTAEHAIDAEQRNAGLEVAKPIKIGNNVWIGAGTVILGGAEIGDNSVIGAGSVVKKDIPPNVIAVGVPCRPIRQITEEDKKRYPQYPKDNI
;
A
#
# COMPACT_ATOMS: atom_id res chain seq x y z
N VAL A 1 0.90 -11.63 1.24
CA VAL A 1 0.34 -10.32 0.86
C VAL A 1 -1.04 -10.53 0.25
N PHE A 2 -2.02 -9.78 0.73
CA PHE A 2 -3.35 -9.75 0.14
C PHE A 2 -3.51 -8.44 -0.64
N ILE A 3 -3.82 -8.55 -1.91
CA ILE A 3 -4.03 -7.41 -2.80
C ILE A 3 -5.48 -7.46 -3.28
N ALA A 4 -6.26 -6.48 -2.87
CA ALA A 4 -7.68 -6.40 -3.21
C ALA A 4 -7.89 -5.97 -4.68
N PRO A 5 -9.13 -6.06 -5.20
CA PRO A 5 -9.43 -5.68 -6.58
C PRO A 5 -9.07 -4.22 -6.89
N ASN A 6 -8.70 -3.98 -8.14
CA ASN A 6 -8.42 -2.65 -8.70
C ASN A 6 -7.25 -1.91 -8.04
N VAL A 7 -6.33 -2.64 -7.43
CA VAL A 7 -5.07 -2.06 -6.96
C VAL A 7 -4.17 -1.81 -8.17
N CYS A 8 -3.59 -0.61 -8.21
CA CYS A 8 -2.61 -0.22 -9.22
C CYS A 8 -1.25 -0.06 -8.57
N ILE A 9 -0.25 -0.76 -9.09
CA ILE A 9 1.14 -0.66 -8.64
C ILE A 9 1.94 -0.22 -9.85
N THR A 10 2.50 0.99 -9.80
CA THR A 10 3.24 1.56 -10.93
C THR A 10 4.53 2.21 -10.47
N THR A 11 5.62 1.86 -11.13
CA THR A 11 6.95 2.36 -10.80
C THR A 11 7.35 3.56 -11.63
N ALA A 12 6.72 3.78 -12.78
CA ALA A 12 7.15 4.77 -13.76
C ALA A 12 6.51 6.13 -13.52
N GLU A 13 7.33 7.17 -13.67
CA GLU A 13 6.89 8.56 -13.67
C GLU A 13 7.37 9.23 -14.94
N HIS A 14 6.49 9.95 -15.62
CA HIS A 14 6.86 10.80 -16.73
C HIS A 14 7.33 12.16 -16.23
N ALA A 15 8.09 12.85 -17.08
CA ALA A 15 8.53 14.21 -16.80
C ALA A 15 7.34 15.16 -16.67
N ILE A 16 7.38 16.06 -15.69
CA ILE A 16 6.35 17.09 -15.48
C ILE A 16 6.40 18.12 -16.60
N ASP A 17 7.60 18.51 -17.04
CA ASP A 17 7.78 19.42 -18.15
C ASP A 17 7.32 18.77 -19.46
N ALA A 18 6.52 19.49 -20.23
CA ALA A 18 5.91 18.95 -21.44
C ALA A 18 6.94 18.60 -22.53
N GLU A 19 7.97 19.41 -22.71
CA GLU A 19 9.01 19.15 -23.70
C GLU A 19 9.78 17.87 -23.34
N GLN A 20 10.17 17.74 -22.10
CA GLN A 20 10.85 16.53 -21.62
C GLN A 20 9.95 15.30 -21.71
N ARG A 21 8.68 15.44 -21.37
CA ARG A 21 7.71 14.34 -21.47
C ARG A 21 7.52 13.90 -22.91
N ASN A 22 7.41 14.85 -23.84
CA ASN A 22 7.27 14.56 -25.26
C ASN A 22 8.54 13.94 -25.85
N ALA A 23 9.69 14.22 -25.26
CA ALA A 23 10.95 13.59 -25.61
C ALA A 23 11.07 12.15 -25.08
N GLY A 24 10.08 11.66 -24.32
CA GLY A 24 10.06 10.32 -23.79
C GLY A 24 10.82 10.14 -22.48
N LEU A 25 11.18 11.22 -21.80
CA LEU A 25 11.90 11.11 -20.54
C LEU A 25 10.99 10.63 -19.44
N GLU A 26 11.43 9.59 -18.72
CA GLU A 26 10.74 9.03 -17.59
C GLU A 26 11.74 8.44 -16.60
N VAL A 27 11.31 8.26 -15.37
CA VAL A 27 12.08 7.55 -14.35
C VAL A 27 11.24 6.42 -13.77
N ALA A 28 11.90 5.35 -13.35
CA ALA A 28 11.27 4.27 -12.63
C ALA A 28 11.96 4.10 -11.29
N LYS A 29 11.16 3.99 -10.22
CA LYS A 29 11.65 3.77 -8.87
C LYS A 29 11.05 2.48 -8.34
N PRO A 30 11.86 1.61 -7.70
CA PRO A 30 11.34 0.35 -7.17
C PRO A 30 10.30 0.57 -6.09
N ILE A 31 9.36 -0.36 -6.02
CA ILE A 31 8.37 -0.45 -4.95
C ILE A 31 8.68 -1.71 -4.15
N LYS A 32 8.68 -1.58 -2.83
CA LYS A 32 8.87 -2.72 -1.94
C LYS A 32 7.64 -2.90 -1.07
N ILE A 33 7.12 -4.10 -1.03
CA ILE A 33 5.99 -4.47 -0.19
C ILE A 33 6.46 -5.60 0.72
N GLY A 34 6.39 -5.37 2.03
CA GLY A 34 6.83 -6.33 3.01
C GLY A 34 5.94 -7.56 3.12
N ASN A 35 6.19 -8.36 4.13
CA ASN A 35 5.43 -9.58 4.39
C ASN A 35 4.11 -9.27 5.09
N ASN A 36 3.09 -10.09 4.81
CA ASN A 36 1.80 -10.03 5.50
C ASN A 36 1.08 -8.68 5.36
N VAL A 37 1.29 -7.97 4.26
CA VAL A 37 0.64 -6.69 3.99
C VAL A 37 -0.73 -6.94 3.35
N TRP A 38 -1.72 -6.15 3.77
CA TRP A 38 -3.03 -6.11 3.11
C TRP A 38 -3.21 -4.75 2.44
N ILE A 39 -3.45 -4.78 1.13
CA ILE A 39 -3.66 -3.58 0.32
C ILE A 39 -5.14 -3.53 -0.07
N GLY A 40 -5.85 -2.53 0.43
CA GLY A 40 -7.28 -2.34 0.20
C GLY A 40 -7.62 -2.01 -1.24
N ALA A 41 -8.88 -2.25 -1.62
CA ALA A 41 -9.36 -2.08 -2.98
C ALA A 41 -9.14 -0.66 -3.51
N GLY A 42 -8.79 -0.55 -4.78
CA GLY A 42 -8.62 0.74 -5.46
C GLY A 42 -7.41 1.55 -5.01
N THR A 43 -6.52 0.97 -4.23
CA THR A 43 -5.28 1.63 -3.80
C THR A 43 -4.33 1.81 -4.98
N VAL A 44 -3.63 2.94 -5.02
CA VAL A 44 -2.56 3.21 -5.97
C VAL A 44 -1.24 3.28 -5.22
N ILE A 45 -0.25 2.52 -5.66
CA ILE A 45 1.09 2.55 -5.09
C ILE A 45 2.04 3.07 -6.14
N LEU A 46 2.74 4.14 -5.81
CA LEU A 46 3.62 4.86 -6.74
C LEU A 46 5.09 4.52 -6.50
N GLY A 47 5.88 4.74 -7.54
CA GLY A 47 7.32 4.44 -7.51
C GLY A 47 8.06 5.05 -6.34
N GLY A 48 8.93 4.26 -5.74
CA GLY A 48 9.71 4.64 -4.57
C GLY A 48 9.06 4.33 -3.22
N ALA A 49 7.79 3.90 -3.19
CA ALA A 49 7.12 3.56 -1.95
C ALA A 49 7.65 2.24 -1.36
N GLU A 50 7.74 2.17 -0.05
CA GLU A 50 8.10 0.97 0.69
C GLU A 50 7.07 0.75 1.80
N ILE A 51 6.39 -0.39 1.79
CA ILE A 51 5.37 -0.72 2.79
C ILE A 51 5.94 -1.77 3.73
N GLY A 52 6.00 -1.43 5.01
CA GLY A 52 6.55 -2.30 6.04
C GLY A 52 5.67 -3.51 6.34
N ASP A 53 6.27 -4.52 6.96
CA ASP A 53 5.62 -5.78 7.29
C ASP A 53 4.35 -5.60 8.13
N ASN A 54 3.37 -6.45 7.91
CA ASN A 54 2.14 -6.56 8.67
C ASN A 54 1.19 -5.35 8.54
N SER A 55 1.51 -4.37 7.72
CA SER A 55 0.70 -3.16 7.61
C SER A 55 -0.52 -3.36 6.74
N VAL A 56 -1.54 -2.54 7.01
CA VAL A 56 -2.82 -2.53 6.28
C VAL A 56 -2.98 -1.17 5.62
N ILE A 57 -3.22 -1.19 4.32
CA ILE A 57 -3.50 0.02 3.55
C ILE A 57 -5.00 0.08 3.27
N GLY A 58 -5.64 1.14 3.72
CA GLY A 58 -7.07 1.33 3.52
C GLY A 58 -7.45 1.54 2.05
N ALA A 59 -8.65 1.10 1.69
CA ALA A 59 -9.15 1.20 0.32
C ALA A 59 -9.10 2.64 -0.21
N GLY A 60 -8.80 2.80 -1.50
CA GLY A 60 -8.77 4.09 -2.15
C GLY A 60 -7.59 4.99 -1.79
N SER A 61 -6.59 4.46 -1.11
CA SER A 61 -5.39 5.21 -0.73
C SER A 61 -4.45 5.43 -1.91
N VAL A 62 -3.61 6.45 -1.81
CA VAL A 62 -2.49 6.67 -2.73
C VAL A 62 -1.20 6.68 -1.93
N VAL A 63 -0.40 5.62 -2.08
CA VAL A 63 0.85 5.44 -1.36
C VAL A 63 1.99 6.03 -2.19
N LYS A 64 2.59 7.11 -1.70
CA LYS A 64 3.67 7.83 -2.37
C LYS A 64 5.00 7.70 -1.64
N LYS A 65 4.96 7.42 -0.34
CA LYS A 65 6.12 7.39 0.55
C LYS A 65 6.10 6.12 1.38
N ASP A 66 7.13 5.95 2.17
CA ASP A 66 7.27 4.79 3.03
C ASP A 66 6.18 4.73 4.11
N ILE A 67 5.66 3.54 4.30
CA ILE A 67 4.72 3.21 5.36
C ILE A 67 5.45 2.29 6.33
N PRO A 68 5.52 2.65 7.62
CA PRO A 68 6.19 1.81 8.61
C PRO A 68 5.48 0.47 8.82
N PRO A 69 6.15 -0.52 9.42
CA PRO A 69 5.51 -1.80 9.72
C PRO A 69 4.45 -1.66 10.83
N ASN A 70 3.54 -2.61 10.87
CA ASN A 70 2.55 -2.80 11.94
C ASN A 70 1.60 -1.61 12.13
N VAL A 71 1.23 -0.95 11.05
CA VAL A 71 0.30 0.19 11.10
C VAL A 71 -0.88 -0.02 10.16
N ILE A 72 -1.97 0.71 10.44
CA ILE A 72 -3.01 0.99 9.46
C ILE A 72 -2.71 2.36 8.90
N ALA A 73 -2.63 2.45 7.57
CA ALA A 73 -2.40 3.69 6.85
C ALA A 73 -3.51 3.90 5.82
N VAL A 74 -4.00 5.12 5.69
CA VAL A 74 -5.11 5.44 4.79
C VAL A 74 -4.95 6.82 4.18
N GLY A 75 -5.62 7.05 3.09
CA GLY A 75 -5.85 8.38 2.53
C GLY A 75 -5.04 8.72 1.31
N VAL A 76 -5.22 9.96 0.86
CA VAL A 76 -4.54 10.57 -0.27
C VAL A 76 -3.97 11.92 0.18
N PRO A 77 -2.68 12.02 0.47
CA PRO A 77 -1.68 10.97 0.50
C PRO A 77 -1.89 9.98 1.64
N CYS A 78 -1.52 8.73 1.43
CA CYS A 78 -1.64 7.68 2.44
C CYS A 78 -0.72 7.96 3.63
N ARG A 79 -1.28 7.88 4.84
CA ARG A 79 -0.53 8.14 6.08
C ARG A 79 -0.96 7.16 7.16
N PRO A 80 -0.04 6.77 8.05
CA PRO A 80 -0.40 5.97 9.22
C PRO A 80 -1.43 6.70 10.07
N ILE A 81 -2.46 5.99 10.50
CA ILE A 81 -3.48 6.53 11.41
C ILE A 81 -3.40 5.91 12.79
N ARG A 82 -2.89 4.68 12.91
CA ARG A 82 -2.64 4.03 14.20
C ARG A 82 -1.80 2.77 14.03
N GLN A 83 -1.28 2.30 15.13
CA GLN A 83 -0.61 0.99 15.17
C GLN A 83 -1.63 -0.14 15.30
N ILE A 84 -1.28 -1.29 14.73
CA ILE A 84 -2.02 -2.54 14.93
C ILE A 84 -1.61 -3.11 16.28
N THR A 85 -2.60 -3.53 17.08
CA THR A 85 -2.37 -4.05 18.42
C THR A 85 -3.08 -5.39 18.62
N GLU A 86 -2.84 -6.05 19.76
CA GLU A 86 -3.51 -7.29 20.12
C GLU A 86 -5.05 -7.13 20.19
N GLU A 87 -5.55 -5.92 20.45
CA GLU A 87 -6.98 -5.64 20.44
C GLU A 87 -7.65 -5.90 19.09
N ASP A 88 -6.89 -5.77 18.01
CA ASP A 88 -7.40 -6.01 16.66
C ASP A 88 -7.81 -7.46 16.42
N LYS A 89 -7.28 -8.40 17.20
CA LYS A 89 -7.66 -9.81 17.13
C LYS A 89 -9.10 -10.07 17.59
N LYS A 90 -9.66 -9.19 18.42
CA LYS A 90 -11.02 -9.35 18.95
C LYS A 90 -12.10 -9.19 17.91
N ARG A 91 -11.81 -8.55 16.79
CA ARG A 91 -12.76 -8.38 15.69
C ARG A 91 -13.16 -9.71 15.07
N TYR A 92 -12.22 -10.65 15.03
CA TYR A 92 -12.45 -11.97 14.46
C TYR A 92 -12.08 -13.01 15.52
N PRO A 93 -13.07 -13.58 16.23
CA PRO A 93 -12.79 -14.65 17.15
C PRO A 93 -12.20 -15.84 16.39
N GLN A 94 -11.36 -16.60 17.07
CA GLN A 94 -10.75 -17.78 16.47
C GLN A 94 -11.82 -18.74 15.97
N TYR A 95 -11.70 -19.19 14.75
CA TYR A 95 -12.55 -20.26 14.26
C TYR A 95 -12.17 -21.56 14.95
N PRO A 96 -13.17 -22.36 15.38
CA PRO A 96 -12.91 -23.73 15.74
C PRO A 96 -12.26 -24.45 14.56
N LYS A 97 -11.23 -25.24 14.79
CA LYS A 97 -10.51 -25.95 13.72
C LYS A 97 -11.43 -26.84 12.87
N ASP A 98 -12.51 -27.34 13.46
CA ASP A 98 -13.46 -28.24 12.82
C ASP A 98 -14.39 -27.53 11.84
N ASN A 99 -14.37 -26.21 11.77
CA ASN A 99 -15.21 -25.40 10.87
C ASN A 99 -14.51 -25.01 9.58
N ILE A 100 -13.35 -25.53 9.35
CA ILE A 100 -12.56 -25.21 8.15
C ILE A 100 -12.82 -26.23 7.05
#